data_efe2019e42611fcd515c42ead64f7965
#
_entry.id   efe2019e42611fcd515c42ead64f7965
#
_cell.length_a   1.000
_cell.length_b   1.000
_cell.length_c   1.000
_cell.angle_alpha   90.00
_cell.angle_beta   90.00
_cell.angle_gamma   90.00
#
_symmetry.space_group_name_H-M   'P 1'
#
loop_
_entity.id
_entity.type
_entity.pdbx_description
1 polymer ?
#
loop_
_entity_poly.entity_id
_entity_poly.type
_entity_poly.pdbx_seq_one_letter_code
_entity_poly.pdbx_strand_id
1 'polypeptide(L)'
;MLVRLQKYFTDCGVMSRRAAEQEIGKGNVTVNGLTAEIGQKIDPKKDKVLWNGKPIAADEQKKTVCVLLNKPRGYVTTLSDERGRKTVAELIEDVGMRLYPIGRLDLDSEGLLLMTNDGALTNRLTHPKEEIPKIYHVVVSGNLTAGQLEHLSSPMTIDGYKIRPVPVTVLDRRKSKSGKDCTVLEMVLYEGRNRQIRKMCEQTHLSVLRLKRVAIGAISLHGVRVGQWRYLTKEEIKYLKGEMNDEADIFFD
;
A
#
# COMPACT_ATOMS: atom_id res chain seq x y z
N MET A 1 15.00 -11.89 20.24
CA MET A 1 13.68 -11.18 20.23
C MET A 1 12.62 -12.15 19.73
N LEU A 2 11.54 -12.34 20.50
CA LEU A 2 10.49 -13.28 20.13
C LEU A 2 9.61 -12.74 18.99
N VAL A 3 9.38 -13.54 17.96
CA VAL A 3 8.48 -13.25 16.85
C VAL A 3 7.38 -14.30 16.75
N ARG A 4 6.21 -13.95 16.22
CA ARG A 4 5.16 -14.94 15.96
C ARG A 4 5.60 -15.91 14.86
N LEU A 5 5.35 -17.19 15.02
CA LEU A 5 5.78 -18.24 14.11
C LEU A 5 5.28 -17.98 12.67
N GLN A 6 4.02 -17.62 12.47
CA GLN A 6 3.51 -17.28 11.14
C GLN A 6 4.18 -16.04 10.51
N LYS A 7 4.69 -15.10 11.33
CA LYS A 7 5.49 -13.98 10.82
C LYS A 7 6.86 -14.47 10.33
N TYR A 8 7.48 -15.38 11.06
CA TYR A 8 8.77 -15.97 10.68
C TYR A 8 8.72 -16.61 9.29
N PHE A 9 7.66 -17.37 8.97
CA PHE A 9 7.46 -17.91 7.62
C PHE A 9 7.45 -16.85 6.53
N THR A 10 6.82 -15.72 6.80
CA THR A 10 6.76 -14.59 5.85
C THR A 10 8.11 -13.89 5.74
N ASP A 11 8.79 -13.70 6.86
CA ASP A 11 10.13 -13.07 6.90
C ASP A 11 11.15 -13.94 6.12
N CYS A 12 11.04 -15.27 6.21
CA CYS A 12 11.81 -16.22 5.40
C CYS A 12 11.37 -16.30 3.93
N GLY A 13 10.26 -15.64 3.55
CA GLY A 13 9.77 -15.64 2.18
C GLY A 13 9.05 -16.92 1.74
N VAL A 14 8.78 -17.84 2.68
CA VAL A 14 8.21 -19.18 2.37
C VAL A 14 6.75 -19.08 1.99
N MET A 15 5.91 -18.42 2.84
CA MET A 15 4.49 -18.29 2.59
C MET A 15 3.86 -17.11 3.31
N SER A 16 2.55 -16.85 3.07
CA SER A 16 1.81 -15.81 3.80
C SER A 16 1.56 -16.22 5.25
N ARG A 17 1.29 -15.24 6.13
CA ARG A 17 0.94 -15.52 7.54
C ARG A 17 -0.27 -16.44 7.67
N ARG A 18 -1.31 -16.24 6.84
CA ARG A 18 -2.52 -17.08 6.84
C ARG A 18 -2.22 -18.50 6.37
N ALA A 19 -1.41 -18.67 5.31
CA ALA A 19 -1.00 -20.00 4.87
C ALA A 19 -0.16 -20.71 5.93
N ALA A 20 0.75 -19.97 6.61
CA ALA A 20 1.52 -20.52 7.72
C ALA A 20 0.62 -20.96 8.89
N GLU A 21 -0.39 -20.17 9.25
CA GLU A 21 -1.37 -20.59 10.27
C GLU A 21 -2.13 -21.85 9.89
N GLN A 22 -2.50 -22.01 8.61
CA GLN A 22 -3.12 -23.23 8.10
C GLN A 22 -2.18 -24.44 8.23
N GLU A 23 -0.91 -24.29 7.83
CA GLU A 23 0.09 -25.36 7.94
C GLU A 23 0.39 -25.74 9.41
N ILE A 24 0.44 -24.75 10.30
CA ILE A 24 0.58 -24.96 11.76
C ILE A 24 -0.64 -25.72 12.29
N GLY A 25 -1.85 -25.31 11.91
CA GLY A 25 -3.10 -25.97 12.33
C GLY A 25 -3.25 -27.41 11.81
N LYS A 26 -2.63 -27.75 10.67
CA LYS A 26 -2.56 -29.12 10.14
C LYS A 26 -1.49 -29.98 10.83
N GLY A 27 -0.67 -29.42 11.74
CA GLY A 27 0.43 -30.13 12.37
C GLY A 27 1.68 -30.33 11.51
N ASN A 28 1.76 -29.64 10.36
CA ASN A 28 2.89 -29.75 9.42
C ASN A 28 4.14 -28.97 9.84
N VAL A 29 4.09 -28.26 10.97
CA VAL A 29 5.18 -27.41 11.46
C VAL A 29 5.64 -27.90 12.82
N THR A 30 6.95 -28.03 13.00
CA THR A 30 7.54 -28.32 14.31
C THR A 30 8.55 -27.23 14.72
N VAL A 31 8.63 -26.99 16.02
CA VAL A 31 9.62 -26.11 16.66
C VAL A 31 10.39 -26.92 17.70
N ASN A 32 11.69 -27.03 17.54
CA ASN A 32 12.56 -27.81 18.42
C ASN A 32 12.10 -29.28 18.58
N GLY A 33 11.54 -29.86 17.52
CA GLY A 33 11.04 -31.23 17.49
C GLY A 33 9.62 -31.44 18.02
N LEU A 34 8.95 -30.42 18.55
CA LEU A 34 7.56 -30.47 19.01
C LEU A 34 6.62 -29.84 17.98
N THR A 35 5.42 -30.40 17.81
CA THR A 35 4.40 -29.84 16.93
C THR A 35 4.04 -28.42 17.40
N ALA A 36 4.06 -27.48 16.44
CA ALA A 36 3.81 -26.08 16.73
C ALA A 36 2.31 -25.78 16.89
N GLU A 37 2.00 -24.75 17.70
CA GLU A 37 0.63 -24.28 17.94
C GLU A 37 0.36 -22.93 17.27
N ILE A 38 -0.93 -22.67 16.92
CA ILE A 38 -1.35 -21.38 16.39
C ILE A 38 -1.09 -20.27 17.42
N GLY A 39 -0.43 -19.20 16.98
CA GLY A 39 -0.09 -18.07 17.85
C GLY A 39 1.25 -18.22 18.58
N GLN A 40 1.93 -19.37 18.48
CA GLN A 40 3.24 -19.62 19.07
C GLN A 40 4.26 -18.54 18.68
N LYS A 41 5.11 -18.17 19.63
CA LYS A 41 6.26 -17.27 19.44
C LYS A 41 7.55 -18.08 19.48
N ILE A 42 8.51 -17.67 18.66
CA ILE A 42 9.84 -18.28 18.57
C ILE A 42 10.94 -17.22 18.66
N ASP A 43 12.12 -17.62 19.05
CA ASP A 43 13.35 -16.86 18.85
C ASP A 43 14.05 -17.36 17.57
N PRO A 44 14.04 -16.59 16.46
CA PRO A 44 14.63 -17.02 15.18
C PRO A 44 16.13 -17.39 15.25
N LYS A 45 16.84 -16.93 16.30
CA LYS A 45 18.26 -17.22 16.49
C LYS A 45 18.53 -18.50 17.27
N LYS A 46 17.52 -19.04 17.96
CA LYS A 46 17.67 -20.18 18.88
C LYS A 46 16.81 -21.36 18.49
N ASP A 47 15.61 -21.10 17.98
CA ASP A 47 14.61 -22.12 17.72
C ASP A 47 14.76 -22.70 16.32
N LYS A 48 14.77 -24.03 16.23
CA LYS A 48 14.80 -24.77 14.96
C LYS A 48 13.36 -25.02 14.49
N VAL A 49 12.98 -24.37 13.37
CA VAL A 49 11.67 -24.52 12.75
C VAL A 49 11.76 -25.44 11.55
N LEU A 50 10.91 -26.45 11.51
CA LEU A 50 10.77 -27.34 10.34
C LEU A 50 9.34 -27.24 9.79
N TRP A 51 9.22 -27.28 8.47
CA TRP A 51 7.94 -27.42 7.75
C TRP A 51 8.02 -28.67 6.85
N ASN A 52 7.10 -29.60 7.06
CA ASN A 52 7.14 -30.92 6.43
C ASN A 52 8.51 -31.61 6.56
N GLY A 53 9.12 -31.51 7.74
CA GLY A 53 10.44 -32.06 8.04
C GLY A 53 11.63 -31.29 7.45
N LYS A 54 11.40 -30.24 6.65
CA LYS A 54 12.48 -29.41 6.06
C LYS A 54 12.72 -28.15 6.88
N PRO A 55 13.98 -27.80 7.15
CA PRO A 55 14.31 -26.62 7.94
C PRO A 55 13.93 -25.34 7.20
N ILE A 56 13.39 -24.39 7.94
CA ILE A 56 13.16 -23.02 7.49
C ILE A 56 14.19 -22.14 8.14
N ALA A 57 14.94 -21.42 7.34
CA ALA A 57 15.90 -20.42 7.81
C ALA A 57 15.63 -19.09 7.11
N ALA A 58 15.85 -18.00 7.85
CA ALA A 58 15.92 -16.70 7.22
C ALA A 58 17.16 -16.65 6.33
N ASP A 59 16.98 -16.23 5.09
CA ASP A 59 18.12 -15.93 4.23
C ASP A 59 18.73 -14.61 4.72
N GLU A 60 19.86 -14.70 5.42
CA GLU A 60 20.57 -13.52 5.94
C GLU A 60 21.06 -12.59 4.82
N GLN A 61 21.16 -13.09 3.59
CA GLN A 61 21.55 -12.32 2.41
C GLN A 61 20.34 -11.74 1.66
N LYS A 62 19.12 -11.94 2.15
CA LYS A 62 17.89 -11.47 1.49
C LYS A 62 17.92 -9.95 1.35
N LYS A 63 18.17 -9.48 0.13
CA LYS A 63 18.13 -8.06 -0.18
C LYS A 63 16.72 -7.52 0.05
N THR A 64 16.61 -6.42 0.79
CA THR A 64 15.38 -5.62 0.83
C THR A 64 15.14 -5.04 -0.57
N VAL A 65 13.99 -5.36 -1.12
CA VAL A 65 13.54 -4.84 -2.41
C VAL A 65 12.25 -4.07 -2.19
N CYS A 66 12.20 -2.88 -2.77
CA CYS A 66 11.00 -2.08 -2.84
C CYS A 66 10.83 -1.58 -4.27
N VAL A 67 9.63 -1.75 -4.82
CA VAL A 67 9.27 -1.24 -6.15
C VAL A 67 8.11 -0.26 -6.05
N LEU A 68 8.11 0.72 -6.93
CA LEU A 68 7.02 1.63 -7.20
C LEU A 68 6.31 1.13 -8.46
N LEU A 69 5.05 0.74 -8.31
CA LEU A 69 4.16 0.35 -9.40
C LEU A 69 3.17 1.48 -9.69
N ASN A 70 3.01 1.86 -10.97
CA ASN A 70 1.89 2.69 -11.40
C ASN A 70 0.70 1.79 -11.72
N LYS A 71 -0.05 1.43 -10.68
CA LYS A 71 -1.18 0.51 -10.76
C LYS A 71 -2.26 1.01 -11.73
N PRO A 72 -2.66 0.26 -12.75
CA PRO A 72 -3.81 0.58 -13.59
C PRO A 72 -5.13 0.32 -12.85
N ARG A 73 -6.23 0.86 -13.35
CA ARG A 73 -7.59 0.47 -12.96
C ARG A 73 -7.87 -0.97 -13.39
N GLY A 74 -8.77 -1.66 -12.70
CA GLY A 74 -9.16 -3.02 -13.03
C GLY A 74 -8.27 -4.12 -12.43
N TYR A 75 -7.25 -3.75 -11.66
CA TYR A 75 -6.39 -4.69 -10.92
C TYR A 75 -6.68 -4.64 -9.42
N VAL A 76 -6.84 -5.79 -8.80
CA VAL A 76 -7.03 -5.90 -7.34
C VAL A 76 -5.68 -5.81 -6.64
N THR A 77 -5.60 -5.05 -5.54
CA THR A 77 -4.38 -4.97 -4.72
C THR A 77 -4.30 -6.19 -3.80
N THR A 78 -3.90 -7.31 -4.37
CA THR A 78 -3.67 -8.60 -3.70
C THR A 78 -2.61 -9.40 -4.45
N LEU A 79 -2.04 -10.42 -3.79
CA LEU A 79 -1.10 -11.37 -4.41
C LEU A 79 -1.83 -12.57 -5.03
N SER A 80 -3.05 -12.86 -4.61
CA SER A 80 -3.91 -13.89 -5.19
C SER A 80 -5.37 -13.48 -5.06
N ASP A 81 -6.20 -13.89 -6.00
CA ASP A 81 -7.63 -13.61 -6.00
C ASP A 81 -8.44 -14.85 -6.33
N GLU A 82 -9.29 -15.29 -5.40
CA GLU A 82 -10.13 -16.47 -5.56
C GLU A 82 -11.21 -16.32 -6.63
N ARG A 83 -11.49 -15.09 -7.06
CA ARG A 83 -12.49 -14.77 -8.09
C ARG A 83 -11.90 -14.65 -9.50
N GLY A 84 -10.60 -14.94 -9.67
CA GLY A 84 -9.92 -14.87 -10.97
C GLY A 84 -9.77 -13.47 -11.57
N ARG A 85 -9.86 -12.41 -10.73
CA ARG A 85 -9.63 -11.03 -11.20
C ARG A 85 -8.14 -10.77 -11.33
N LYS A 86 -7.76 -9.91 -12.27
CA LYS A 86 -6.37 -9.44 -12.43
C LYS A 86 -5.84 -8.84 -11.14
N THR A 87 -4.63 -9.22 -10.75
CA THR A 87 -4.00 -8.79 -9.51
C THR A 87 -2.76 -7.95 -9.76
N VAL A 88 -2.34 -7.16 -8.78
CA VAL A 88 -1.08 -6.39 -8.88
C VAL A 88 0.15 -7.29 -8.92
N ALA A 89 0.05 -8.54 -8.48
CA ALA A 89 1.14 -9.52 -8.55
C ALA A 89 1.55 -9.81 -10.00
N GLU A 90 0.58 -9.92 -10.91
CA GLU A 90 0.81 -10.15 -12.34
C GLU A 90 1.64 -9.04 -13.01
N LEU A 91 1.53 -7.80 -12.50
CA LEU A 91 2.23 -6.64 -13.05
C LEU A 91 3.70 -6.54 -12.64
N ILE A 92 4.15 -7.37 -11.71
CA ILE A 92 5.52 -7.37 -11.15
C ILE A 92 6.16 -8.77 -11.16
N GLU A 93 5.64 -9.71 -11.95
CA GLU A 93 6.16 -11.09 -12.02
C GLU A 93 7.64 -11.13 -12.42
N ASP A 94 8.06 -10.22 -13.28
CA ASP A 94 9.43 -10.07 -13.78
C ASP A 94 10.45 -9.62 -12.72
N VAL A 95 9.99 -9.16 -11.54
CA VAL A 95 10.89 -8.91 -10.39
C VAL A 95 11.54 -10.20 -9.89
N GLY A 96 10.93 -11.37 -10.16
CA GLY A 96 11.48 -12.68 -9.82
C GLY A 96 11.48 -13.02 -8.33
N MET A 97 10.79 -12.22 -7.49
CA MET A 97 10.67 -12.47 -6.05
C MET A 97 9.30 -12.05 -5.53
N ARG A 98 8.93 -12.65 -4.39
CA ARG A 98 7.67 -12.35 -3.74
C ARG A 98 7.71 -10.99 -3.05
N LEU A 99 6.99 -10.01 -3.61
CA LEU A 99 6.71 -8.72 -3.00
C LEU A 99 5.23 -8.65 -2.59
N TYR A 100 4.93 -7.87 -1.55
CA TYR A 100 3.56 -7.59 -1.14
C TYR A 100 3.29 -6.09 -1.10
N PRO A 101 2.04 -5.67 -1.36
CA PRO A 101 1.70 -4.26 -1.44
C PRO A 101 1.77 -3.57 -0.07
N ILE A 102 2.28 -2.34 -0.04
CA ILE A 102 2.24 -1.44 1.10
C ILE A 102 0.94 -0.63 1.03
N GLY A 103 -0.03 -1.05 1.82
CA GLY A 103 -1.38 -0.53 1.74
C GLY A 103 -2.12 -1.00 0.49
N ARG A 104 -3.21 -0.30 0.15
CA ARG A 104 -4.06 -0.71 -0.98
C ARG A 104 -4.53 0.48 -1.80
N LEU A 105 -4.83 0.22 -3.06
CA LEU A 105 -5.68 1.01 -3.94
C LEU A 105 -6.86 0.13 -4.37
N ASP A 106 -8.04 0.72 -4.45
CA ASP A 106 -9.24 0.01 -4.88
C ASP A 106 -9.12 -0.42 -6.36
N LEU A 107 -9.99 -1.36 -6.77
CA LEU A 107 -10.07 -1.86 -8.15
C LEU A 107 -10.24 -0.72 -9.18
N ASP A 108 -11.07 0.26 -8.82
CA ASP A 108 -11.42 1.43 -9.63
C ASP A 108 -10.49 2.64 -9.40
N SER A 109 -9.44 2.49 -8.60
CA SER A 109 -8.42 3.51 -8.34
C SER A 109 -7.10 3.12 -9.00
N GLU A 110 -6.28 4.12 -9.33
CA GLU A 110 -5.02 3.95 -10.04
C GLU A 110 -3.87 4.71 -9.38
N GLY A 111 -2.66 4.51 -9.87
CA GLY A 111 -1.48 5.30 -9.52
C GLY A 111 -0.51 4.59 -8.60
N LEU A 112 0.23 5.35 -7.81
CA LEU A 112 1.36 4.90 -7.02
C LEU A 112 0.98 3.84 -6.00
N LEU A 113 1.53 2.65 -6.16
CA LEU A 113 1.48 1.56 -5.20
C LEU A 113 2.91 1.09 -4.93
N LEU A 114 3.33 1.13 -3.68
CA LEU A 114 4.60 0.54 -3.26
C LEU A 114 4.41 -0.94 -2.98
N MET A 115 5.40 -1.76 -3.37
CA MET A 115 5.42 -3.19 -3.06
C MET A 115 6.82 -3.58 -2.57
N THR A 116 6.90 -4.43 -1.56
CA THR A 116 8.17 -4.78 -0.91
C THR A 116 8.17 -6.18 -0.33
N ASN A 117 9.35 -6.69 -0.02
CA ASN A 117 9.55 -7.88 0.82
C ASN A 117 9.93 -7.52 2.27
N ASP A 118 9.94 -6.22 2.63
CA ASP A 118 10.27 -5.71 3.97
C ASP A 118 9.00 -5.44 4.79
N GLY A 119 8.73 -6.32 5.77
CA GLY A 119 7.57 -6.18 6.65
C GLY A 119 7.67 -5.03 7.66
N ALA A 120 8.87 -4.59 8.01
CA ALA A 120 9.07 -3.46 8.90
C ALA A 120 8.71 -2.17 8.18
N LEU A 121 9.18 -2.01 6.94
CA LEU A 121 8.84 -0.89 6.07
C LEU A 121 7.32 -0.84 5.82
N THR A 122 6.68 -1.99 5.54
CA THR A 122 5.23 -2.05 5.37
C THR A 122 4.48 -1.57 6.60
N ASN A 123 4.88 -2.05 7.79
CA ASN A 123 4.23 -1.65 9.04
C ASN A 123 4.38 -0.14 9.27
N ARG A 124 5.58 0.41 9.08
CA ARG A 124 5.84 1.84 9.20
C ARG A 124 4.91 2.66 8.27
N LEU A 125 4.95 2.39 6.96
CA LEU A 125 4.22 3.19 5.96
C LEU A 125 2.69 3.06 6.04
N THR A 126 2.17 2.03 6.70
CA THR A 126 0.73 1.81 6.88
C THR A 126 0.22 2.16 8.28
N HIS A 127 1.12 2.38 9.24
CA HIS A 127 0.72 2.68 10.61
C HIS A 127 0.17 4.11 10.72
N PRO A 128 -1.00 4.33 11.34
CA PRO A 128 -1.63 5.66 11.42
C PRO A 128 -0.80 6.75 12.12
N LYS A 129 0.17 6.36 12.96
CA LYS A 129 1.03 7.31 13.69
C LYS A 129 2.13 7.95 12.84
N GLU A 130 2.47 7.36 11.70
CA GLU A 130 3.60 7.83 10.87
C GLU A 130 3.24 9.00 9.96
N GLU A 131 1.98 9.35 9.86
CA GLU A 131 1.44 10.56 9.20
C GLU A 131 2.04 10.90 7.81
N ILE A 132 2.48 9.87 7.08
CA ILE A 132 3.06 10.05 5.74
C ILE A 132 1.97 10.49 4.77
N PRO A 133 2.06 11.67 4.12
CA PRO A 133 1.05 12.18 3.22
C PRO A 133 0.89 11.29 1.99
N LYS A 134 -0.34 11.09 1.54
CA LYS A 134 -0.70 10.45 0.27
C LYS A 134 -1.42 11.49 -0.56
N ILE A 135 -0.84 11.82 -1.72
CA ILE A 135 -1.35 12.87 -2.61
C ILE A 135 -2.15 12.21 -3.72
N TYR A 136 -3.37 12.71 -3.91
CA TYR A 136 -4.30 12.18 -4.91
C TYR A 136 -4.74 13.27 -5.88
N HIS A 137 -4.72 12.95 -7.17
CA HIS A 137 -5.46 13.72 -8.17
C HIS A 137 -6.83 13.07 -8.37
N VAL A 138 -7.86 13.86 -8.14
CA VAL A 138 -9.26 13.43 -8.17
C VAL A 138 -10.00 14.21 -9.23
N VAL A 139 -10.54 13.53 -10.23
CA VAL A 139 -11.42 14.16 -11.23
C VAL A 139 -12.85 13.95 -10.79
N VAL A 140 -13.57 15.03 -10.52
CA VAL A 140 -14.98 15.01 -10.17
C VAL A 140 -15.84 15.57 -11.31
N SER A 141 -17.10 15.15 -11.38
CA SER A 141 -18.06 15.67 -12.37
C SER A 141 -18.48 17.08 -12.02
N GLY A 142 -18.66 17.93 -13.05
CA GLY A 142 -19.17 19.29 -12.94
C GLY A 142 -18.12 20.31 -12.48
N ASN A 143 -18.58 21.54 -12.35
CA ASN A 143 -17.81 22.65 -11.80
C ASN A 143 -18.04 22.72 -10.28
N LEU A 144 -16.95 22.57 -9.52
CA LEU A 144 -16.99 22.64 -8.07
C LEU A 144 -17.35 24.06 -7.62
N THR A 145 -18.33 24.17 -6.71
CA THR A 145 -18.68 25.45 -6.06
C THR A 145 -17.74 25.71 -4.87
N ALA A 146 -17.67 26.98 -4.43
CA ALA A 146 -16.88 27.36 -3.25
C ALA A 146 -17.35 26.61 -1.99
N GLY A 147 -18.66 26.47 -1.77
CA GLY A 147 -19.21 25.76 -0.63
C GLY A 147 -18.90 24.26 -0.64
N GLN A 148 -18.87 23.62 -1.81
CA GLN A 148 -18.43 22.22 -1.93
C GLN A 148 -16.95 22.05 -1.62
N LEU A 149 -16.10 22.99 -2.07
CA LEU A 149 -14.66 22.98 -1.75
C LEU A 149 -14.43 23.13 -0.25
N GLU A 150 -15.11 24.10 0.39
CA GLU A 150 -15.05 24.31 1.82
C GLU A 150 -15.49 23.05 2.59
N HIS A 151 -16.61 22.45 2.20
CA HIS A 151 -17.10 21.21 2.82
C HIS A 151 -16.11 20.05 2.68
N LEU A 152 -15.51 19.85 1.49
CA LEU A 152 -14.48 18.81 1.27
C LEU A 152 -13.24 19.00 2.14
N SER A 153 -12.88 20.24 2.44
CA SER A 153 -11.70 20.60 3.24
C SER A 153 -11.98 20.59 4.76
N SER A 154 -13.26 20.55 5.13
CA SER A 154 -13.71 20.57 6.54
C SER A 154 -13.68 19.19 7.18
N PRO A 155 -13.69 19.10 8.54
CA PRO A 155 -13.84 17.83 9.24
C PRO A 155 -15.18 17.17 8.87
N MET A 156 -15.11 15.91 8.39
CA MET A 156 -16.29 15.12 8.02
C MET A 156 -16.40 13.87 8.86
N THR A 157 -17.60 13.30 8.96
CA THR A 157 -17.82 11.99 9.57
C THR A 157 -18.09 10.96 8.50
N ILE A 158 -17.25 9.92 8.42
CA ILE A 158 -17.35 8.83 7.45
C ILE A 158 -17.45 7.51 8.21
N ASP A 159 -18.51 6.74 7.98
CA ASP A 159 -18.77 5.46 8.66
C ASP A 159 -18.71 5.59 10.19
N GLY A 160 -19.27 6.68 10.76
CA GLY A 160 -19.27 6.96 12.18
C GLY A 160 -17.94 7.47 12.76
N TYR A 161 -16.93 7.67 11.92
CA TYR A 161 -15.63 8.17 12.34
C TYR A 161 -15.39 9.60 11.82
N LYS A 162 -15.01 10.50 12.73
CA LYS A 162 -14.63 11.88 12.38
C LYS A 162 -13.22 11.88 11.77
N ILE A 163 -13.13 12.11 10.45
CA ILE A 163 -11.85 12.20 9.75
C ILE A 163 -11.18 13.55 10.03
N ARG A 164 -9.86 13.60 9.85
CA ARG A 164 -9.11 14.85 9.88
C ARG A 164 -9.49 15.73 8.68
N PRO A 165 -9.36 17.06 8.79
CA PRO A 165 -9.45 17.95 7.65
C PRO A 165 -8.50 17.51 6.56
N VAL A 166 -8.96 17.51 5.31
CA VAL A 166 -8.17 17.13 4.14
C VAL A 166 -7.84 18.38 3.34
N PRO A 167 -6.57 18.76 3.16
CA PRO A 167 -6.21 19.82 2.23
C PRO A 167 -6.69 19.47 0.82
N VAL A 168 -7.50 20.37 0.23
CA VAL A 168 -8.05 20.23 -1.12
C VAL A 168 -7.73 21.46 -1.94
N THR A 169 -7.08 21.26 -3.09
CA THR A 169 -6.74 22.34 -4.04
C THR A 169 -7.37 22.04 -5.39
N VAL A 170 -7.95 23.06 -6.02
CA VAL A 170 -8.41 22.95 -7.42
C VAL A 170 -7.21 23.13 -8.33
N LEU A 171 -6.84 22.08 -9.07
CA LEU A 171 -5.73 22.12 -10.02
C LEU A 171 -6.18 22.61 -11.41
N ASP A 172 -7.39 22.20 -11.85
CA ASP A 172 -7.86 22.48 -13.20
C ASP A 172 -9.39 22.38 -13.30
N ARG A 173 -9.97 23.12 -14.23
CA ARG A 173 -11.38 23.01 -14.65
C ARG A 173 -11.44 22.83 -16.15
N ARG A 174 -12.00 21.73 -16.61
CA ARG A 174 -11.98 21.35 -18.02
C ARG A 174 -13.20 20.55 -18.42
N LYS A 175 -13.34 20.33 -19.71
CA LYS A 175 -14.35 19.40 -20.24
C LYS A 175 -13.78 17.99 -20.33
N SER A 176 -14.58 17.01 -19.98
CA SER A 176 -14.29 15.60 -20.20
C SER A 176 -14.27 15.26 -21.69
N LYS A 177 -13.83 14.07 -22.07
CA LYS A 177 -13.90 13.59 -23.46
C LYS A 177 -15.32 13.58 -24.03
N SER A 178 -16.35 13.48 -23.18
CA SER A 178 -17.75 13.55 -23.56
C SER A 178 -18.33 14.97 -23.55
N GLY A 179 -17.50 16.00 -23.42
CA GLY A 179 -17.92 17.41 -23.43
C GLY A 179 -18.52 17.93 -22.12
N LYS A 180 -18.65 17.06 -21.08
CA LYS A 180 -19.19 17.47 -19.77
C LYS A 180 -18.12 18.13 -18.93
N ASP A 181 -18.51 19.15 -18.17
CA ASP A 181 -17.61 19.83 -17.24
C ASP A 181 -17.10 18.87 -16.17
N CYS A 182 -15.84 19.04 -15.81
CA CYS A 182 -15.20 18.34 -14.70
C CYS A 182 -14.14 19.21 -14.04
N THR A 183 -13.92 18.99 -12.74
CA THR A 183 -12.92 19.66 -11.94
C THR A 183 -11.86 18.65 -11.52
N VAL A 184 -10.58 19.02 -11.62
CA VAL A 184 -9.45 18.25 -11.15
C VAL A 184 -9.01 18.82 -9.80
N LEU A 185 -9.01 17.98 -8.77
CA LEU A 185 -8.61 18.32 -7.41
C LEU A 185 -7.32 17.61 -7.05
N GLU A 186 -6.48 18.27 -6.26
CA GLU A 186 -5.48 17.61 -5.46
C GLU A 186 -6.00 17.48 -4.02
N MET A 187 -5.86 16.27 -3.45
CA MET A 187 -6.27 15.99 -2.08
C MET A 187 -5.12 15.31 -1.34
N VAL A 188 -4.76 15.83 -0.15
CA VAL A 188 -3.66 15.30 0.67
C VAL A 188 -4.22 14.57 1.89
N LEU A 189 -4.01 13.27 1.96
CA LEU A 189 -4.50 12.40 3.04
C LEU A 189 -3.35 11.87 3.88
N TYR A 190 -3.45 12.01 5.20
CA TYR A 190 -2.53 11.44 6.19
C TYR A 190 -3.00 10.09 6.72
N GLU A 191 -4.25 9.73 6.47
CA GLU A 191 -4.87 8.45 6.80
C GLU A 191 -5.41 7.75 5.54
N GLY A 192 -5.82 6.50 5.64
CA GLY A 192 -6.32 5.73 4.49
C GLY A 192 -7.50 4.84 4.88
N ARG A 193 -8.70 5.42 5.05
CA ARG A 193 -9.91 4.66 5.32
C ARG A 193 -10.53 4.10 4.05
N ASN A 194 -11.35 3.08 4.22
CA ASN A 194 -12.02 2.44 3.11
C ASN A 194 -12.80 3.44 2.26
N ARG A 195 -12.37 3.62 0.99
CA ARG A 195 -12.97 4.50 -0.01
C ARG A 195 -13.18 5.95 0.47
N GLN A 196 -12.30 6.46 1.35
CA GLN A 196 -12.45 7.75 2.03
C GLN A 196 -12.76 8.90 1.07
N ILE A 197 -11.92 9.14 0.06
CA ILE A 197 -12.12 10.24 -0.90
C ILE A 197 -13.47 10.14 -1.63
N ARG A 198 -13.89 8.93 -2.02
CA ARG A 198 -15.17 8.73 -2.72
C ARG A 198 -16.35 9.05 -1.81
N LYS A 199 -16.29 8.66 -0.52
CA LYS A 199 -17.32 8.97 0.46
C LYS A 199 -17.36 10.47 0.80
N MET A 200 -16.21 11.14 0.87
CA MET A 200 -16.13 12.60 1.01
C MET A 200 -16.81 13.30 -0.16
N CYS A 201 -16.49 12.89 -1.39
CA CYS A 201 -17.11 13.45 -2.59
C CYS A 201 -18.62 13.17 -2.63
N GLU A 202 -19.07 11.97 -2.26
CA GLU A 202 -20.48 11.60 -2.20
C GLU A 202 -21.26 12.49 -1.22
N GLN A 203 -20.73 12.75 -0.02
CA GLN A 203 -21.35 13.65 0.95
C GLN A 203 -21.43 15.10 0.48
N THR A 204 -20.58 15.50 -0.46
CA THR A 204 -20.62 16.82 -1.12
C THR A 204 -21.35 16.81 -2.46
N HIS A 205 -22.10 15.75 -2.75
CA HIS A 205 -22.85 15.55 -4.01
C HIS A 205 -21.97 15.61 -5.27
N LEU A 206 -20.72 15.13 -5.16
CA LEU A 206 -19.77 15.04 -6.27
C LEU A 206 -19.55 13.59 -6.67
N SER A 207 -19.55 13.31 -7.97
CA SER A 207 -19.22 12.00 -8.52
C SER A 207 -17.74 11.94 -8.91
N VAL A 208 -17.00 10.98 -8.36
CA VAL A 208 -15.59 10.76 -8.70
C VAL A 208 -15.49 9.99 -10.01
N LEU A 209 -14.99 10.64 -11.06
CA LEU A 209 -14.77 10.07 -12.40
C LEU A 209 -13.41 9.32 -12.47
N ARG A 210 -12.38 9.87 -11.81
CA ARG A 210 -11.04 9.29 -11.76
C ARG A 210 -10.38 9.58 -10.42
N LEU A 211 -9.70 8.59 -9.87
CA LEU A 211 -8.94 8.70 -8.63
C LEU A 211 -7.55 8.10 -8.84
N LYS A 212 -6.52 8.96 -8.76
CA LYS A 212 -5.14 8.57 -8.97
C LYS A 212 -4.28 9.02 -7.79
N ARG A 213 -3.62 8.09 -7.10
CA ARG A 213 -2.58 8.44 -6.13
C ARG A 213 -1.31 8.78 -6.90
N VAL A 214 -0.82 10.02 -6.75
CA VAL A 214 0.34 10.53 -7.49
C VAL A 214 1.61 10.53 -6.67
N ALA A 215 1.50 10.58 -5.32
CA ALA A 215 2.67 10.53 -4.44
C ALA A 215 2.36 9.90 -3.08
N ILE A 216 3.40 9.42 -2.41
CA ILE A 216 3.46 8.99 -0.99
C ILE A 216 4.69 9.66 -0.38
N GLY A 217 4.50 10.63 0.52
CA GLY A 217 5.59 11.52 0.94
C GLY A 217 6.24 12.18 -0.27
N ALA A 218 7.55 12.18 -0.31
CA ALA A 218 8.34 12.70 -1.43
C ALA A 218 8.40 11.75 -2.65
N ILE A 219 7.95 10.50 -2.53
CA ILE A 219 7.99 9.54 -3.64
C ILE A 219 6.85 9.80 -4.62
N SER A 220 7.18 10.10 -5.86
CA SER A 220 6.22 10.45 -6.91
C SER A 220 6.16 9.43 -8.06
N LEU A 221 5.09 9.49 -8.86
CA LEU A 221 4.92 8.67 -10.08
C LEU A 221 5.71 9.19 -11.28
N HIS A 222 6.54 10.21 -11.11
CA HIS A 222 7.27 10.80 -12.25
C HIS A 222 8.00 9.72 -13.05
N GLY A 223 7.92 9.79 -14.38
CA GLY A 223 8.60 8.87 -15.29
C GLY A 223 8.06 7.44 -15.38
N VAL A 224 7.09 7.02 -14.55
CA VAL A 224 6.57 5.64 -14.56
C VAL A 224 5.23 5.57 -15.31
N ARG A 225 5.20 4.86 -16.44
CA ARG A 225 3.97 4.67 -17.24
C ARG A 225 2.96 3.77 -16.53
N VAL A 226 1.69 3.92 -16.86
CA VAL A 226 0.60 3.08 -16.30
C VAL A 226 0.88 1.60 -16.59
N GLY A 227 0.77 0.76 -15.57
CA GLY A 227 1.06 -0.67 -15.63
C GLY A 227 2.54 -1.03 -15.49
N GLN A 228 3.43 -0.04 -15.47
CA GLN A 228 4.87 -0.27 -15.28
C GLN A 228 5.30 0.00 -13.85
N TRP A 229 6.47 -0.53 -13.50
CA TRP A 229 7.09 -0.37 -12.20
C TRP A 229 8.58 -0.03 -12.35
N ARG A 230 9.18 0.48 -11.29
CA ARG A 230 10.63 0.62 -11.12
C ARG A 230 11.06 0.27 -9.71
N TYR A 231 12.31 -0.06 -9.53
CA TYR A 231 12.89 -0.12 -8.20
C TYR A 231 12.91 1.27 -7.56
N LEU A 232 12.76 1.33 -6.24
CA LEU A 232 13.11 2.53 -5.49
C LEU A 232 14.62 2.66 -5.40
N THR A 233 15.12 3.89 -5.41
CA THR A 233 16.52 4.20 -5.14
C THR A 233 16.87 3.93 -3.67
N LYS A 234 18.15 3.89 -3.34
CA LYS A 234 18.59 3.74 -1.94
C LYS A 234 18.13 4.91 -1.08
N GLU A 235 18.16 6.11 -1.64
CA GLU A 235 17.75 7.37 -1.01
C GLU A 235 16.25 7.35 -0.72
N GLU A 236 15.42 6.96 -1.71
CA GLU A 236 13.98 6.78 -1.53
C GLU A 236 13.65 5.77 -0.41
N ILE A 237 14.40 4.65 -0.34
CA ILE A 237 14.23 3.64 0.72
C ILE A 237 14.62 4.21 2.08
N LYS A 238 15.74 4.95 2.19
CA LYS A 238 16.17 5.60 3.42
C LYS A 238 15.14 6.62 3.91
N TYR A 239 14.62 7.45 2.99
CA TYR A 239 13.54 8.39 3.29
C TYR A 239 12.31 7.67 3.87
N LEU A 240 11.83 6.62 3.20
CA LEU A 240 10.68 5.85 3.65
C LEU A 240 10.93 5.15 5.00
N LYS A 241 12.17 4.84 5.33
CA LYS A 241 12.58 4.31 6.65
C LYS A 241 12.72 5.39 7.71
N GLY A 242 12.67 6.69 7.34
CA GLY A 242 12.90 7.81 8.24
C GLY A 242 14.36 7.92 8.69
N GLU A 243 15.27 7.46 7.87
CA GLU A 243 16.72 7.56 8.07
C GLU A 243 17.30 8.83 7.43
N MET A 244 16.46 9.63 6.76
CA MET A 244 16.80 10.93 6.15
C MET A 244 15.84 11.99 6.67
N ASN A 245 16.37 13.16 6.99
CA ASN A 245 15.61 14.26 7.60
C ASN A 245 15.09 15.30 6.59
N ASP A 246 15.58 15.32 5.33
CA ASP A 246 15.20 16.30 4.32
C ASP A 246 14.68 15.66 3.02
N GLU A 247 13.54 16.20 2.55
CA GLU A 247 12.98 15.88 1.22
C GLU A 247 13.89 16.36 0.08
N ALA A 248 14.75 17.35 0.34
CA ALA A 248 15.66 17.94 -0.64
C ALA A 248 16.66 16.93 -1.23
N ASP A 249 17.10 15.93 -0.44
CA ASP A 249 18.10 14.95 -0.87
C ASP A 249 17.57 13.89 -1.86
N ILE A 250 16.24 13.89 -2.12
CA ILE A 250 15.60 12.92 -3.02
C ILE A 250 15.52 13.46 -4.47
N PHE A 251 15.63 14.78 -4.65
CA PHE A 251 15.36 15.46 -5.92
C PHE A 251 16.58 15.93 -6.69
N PHE A 252 17.79 15.64 -6.22
CA PHE A 252 19.04 16.11 -6.85
C PHE A 252 19.85 14.98 -7.54
N ASP A 253 19.19 14.21 -8.43
CA ASP A 253 19.89 13.45 -9.49
C ASP A 253 19.07 13.44 -10.78
#